data_ef12e815b3b0cb71f3a70306c3dd6ff3
#
_entry.id   ef12e815b3b0cb71f3a70306c3dd6ff3
#
_cell.length_a   1.000
_cell.length_b   1.000
_cell.length_c   1.000
_cell.angle_alpha   90.00
_cell.angle_beta   90.00
_cell.angle_gamma   90.00
#
_symmetry.space_group_name_H-M   'P 1'
#
loop_
_entity.id
_entity.type
_entity.pdbx_description
1 polymer ?
#
loop_
_entity_poly.entity_id
_entity_poly.type
_entity_poly.pdbx_seq_one_letter_code
_entity_poly.pdbx_strand_id
1 'polypeptide(L)'
;MIKRNKKVEDCFLRIKKDYSKFLKKEKIFDKSRATRITNLKRIYIPLSFWIDNKFRGKEKTLFFGFSGGARDWKNNRRSDSKNYFKRKIYVSSIDDFYKTLKDRNEMSSAINPLLKTRRVPGTHDVNLIKKFFDFIKKKNLKNLNYQNLINQ
;
A
#
# COMPACT_ATOMS: atom_id res chain seq x y z
N MET A 1 19.85 -22.88 -4.49
CA MET A 1 19.34 -22.39 -3.18
C MET A 1 20.30 -21.39 -2.52
N ILE A 2 21.59 -21.64 -2.47
CA ILE A 2 22.63 -20.81 -1.80
C ILE A 2 22.71 -19.35 -2.34
N LYS A 3 22.67 -19.15 -3.67
CA LYS A 3 22.74 -17.81 -4.31
C LYS A 3 21.57 -16.89 -3.93
N ARG A 4 20.37 -17.45 -3.65
CA ARG A 4 19.18 -16.68 -3.29
C ARG A 4 19.27 -16.15 -1.85
N ASN A 5 19.83 -16.94 -0.94
CA ASN A 5 20.04 -16.53 0.46
C ASN A 5 21.06 -15.40 0.57
N LYS A 6 22.15 -15.44 -0.20
CA LYS A 6 23.17 -14.38 -0.22
C LYS A 6 22.58 -13.03 -0.64
N LYS A 7 21.77 -12.99 -1.71
CA LYS A 7 21.12 -11.75 -2.17
C LYS A 7 20.16 -11.15 -1.12
N VAL A 8 19.44 -11.99 -0.38
CA VAL A 8 18.55 -11.55 0.69
C VAL A 8 19.36 -10.98 1.84
N GLU A 9 20.46 -11.63 2.21
CA GLU A 9 21.36 -11.18 3.28
C GLU A 9 21.99 -9.83 2.95
N ASP A 10 22.59 -9.70 1.77
CA ASP A 10 23.23 -8.46 1.31
C ASP A 10 22.21 -7.30 1.29
N CYS A 11 21.00 -7.55 0.81
CA CYS A 11 19.94 -6.56 0.81
C CYS A 11 19.54 -6.18 2.24
N PHE A 12 19.37 -7.15 3.12
CA PHE A 12 19.01 -6.94 4.51
C PHE A 12 20.06 -6.10 5.25
N LEU A 13 21.33 -6.42 5.12
CA LEU A 13 22.42 -5.68 5.77
C LEU A 13 22.42 -4.21 5.31
N ARG A 14 22.19 -3.95 4.03
CA ARG A 14 22.17 -2.61 3.46
C ARG A 14 21.02 -1.76 4.02
N ILE A 15 19.81 -2.32 4.15
CA ILE A 15 18.60 -1.55 4.47
C ILE A 15 18.20 -1.62 5.96
N LYS A 16 18.74 -2.55 6.74
CA LYS A 16 18.36 -2.77 8.15
C LYS A 16 18.46 -1.50 9.00
N LYS A 17 19.54 -0.72 8.81
CA LYS A 17 19.78 0.51 9.60
C LYS A 17 18.69 1.56 9.35
N ASP A 18 18.34 1.79 8.09
CA ASP A 18 17.34 2.79 7.71
C ASP A 18 15.94 2.33 8.10
N TYR A 19 15.65 1.04 7.94
CA TYR A 19 14.38 0.47 8.40
C TYR A 19 14.23 0.58 9.92
N SER A 20 15.30 0.35 10.68
CA SER A 20 15.28 0.53 12.14
C SER A 20 15.03 1.98 12.55
N LYS A 21 15.64 2.95 11.84
CA LYS A 21 15.38 4.39 12.06
C LYS A 21 13.93 4.73 11.79
N PHE A 22 13.39 4.22 10.68
CA PHE A 22 11.98 4.37 10.31
C PHE A 22 11.06 3.83 11.42
N LEU A 23 11.26 2.60 11.90
CA LEU A 23 10.44 2.02 12.97
C LEU A 23 10.48 2.84 14.27
N LYS A 24 11.63 3.45 14.59
CA LYS A 24 11.75 4.38 15.73
C LYS A 24 10.94 5.67 15.51
N LYS A 25 11.04 6.25 14.32
CA LYS A 25 10.28 7.45 13.95
C LYS A 25 8.77 7.22 14.04
N GLU A 26 8.29 6.05 13.63
CA GLU A 26 6.88 5.63 13.74
C GLU A 26 6.46 5.26 15.16
N LYS A 27 7.32 5.48 16.18
CA LYS A 27 7.05 5.19 17.61
C LYS A 27 6.62 3.74 17.87
N ILE A 28 7.16 2.80 17.11
CA ILE A 28 6.86 1.37 17.29
C ILE A 28 7.62 0.84 18.49
N PHE A 29 6.91 0.18 19.41
CA PHE A 29 7.48 -0.41 20.64
C PHE A 29 8.62 -1.41 20.33
N ASP A 30 9.61 -1.48 21.20
CA ASP A 30 10.84 -2.27 21.02
C ASP A 30 10.58 -3.74 20.70
N LYS A 31 9.64 -4.36 21.41
CA LYS A 31 9.26 -5.76 21.19
C LYS A 31 8.70 -6.00 19.77
N SER A 32 7.86 -5.09 19.30
CA SER A 32 7.33 -5.13 17.94
C SER A 32 8.37 -4.80 16.88
N ARG A 33 9.38 -3.97 17.19
CA ARG A 33 10.48 -3.65 16.27
C ARG A 33 11.33 -4.86 15.95
N ALA A 34 11.70 -5.67 16.95
CA ALA A 34 12.46 -6.88 16.72
C ALA A 34 11.75 -7.85 15.75
N THR A 35 10.46 -8.07 15.95
CA THR A 35 9.63 -8.89 15.06
C THR A 35 9.58 -8.32 13.65
N ARG A 36 9.42 -7.00 13.50
CA ARG A 36 9.37 -6.34 12.19
C ARG A 36 10.70 -6.41 11.45
N ILE A 37 11.82 -6.29 12.15
CA ILE A 37 13.17 -6.46 11.58
C ILE A 37 13.37 -7.91 11.11
N THR A 38 12.90 -8.88 11.89
CA THR A 38 12.93 -10.29 11.48
C THR A 38 12.07 -10.52 10.24
N ASN A 39 10.87 -9.94 10.19
CA ASN A 39 9.96 -10.02 9.05
C ASN A 39 10.52 -9.32 7.81
N LEU A 40 11.29 -8.23 7.98
CA LEU A 40 11.99 -7.59 6.87
C LEU A 40 12.85 -8.60 6.11
N LYS A 41 13.65 -9.39 6.81
CA LYS A 41 14.53 -10.39 6.20
C LYS A 41 13.77 -11.59 5.67
N ARG A 42 12.81 -12.12 6.44
CA ARG A 42 12.13 -13.38 6.13
C ARG A 42 11.00 -13.25 5.12
N ILE A 43 10.34 -12.10 5.08
CA ILE A 43 9.12 -11.90 4.31
C ILE A 43 9.28 -10.77 3.30
N TYR A 44 9.57 -9.53 3.74
CA TYR A 44 9.46 -8.37 2.88
C TYR A 44 10.52 -8.32 1.77
N ILE A 45 11.76 -8.66 2.08
CA ILE A 45 12.83 -8.71 1.06
C ILE A 45 12.58 -9.82 0.04
N PRO A 46 12.30 -11.08 0.43
CA PRO A 46 11.93 -12.13 -0.54
C PRO A 46 10.69 -11.76 -1.39
N LEU A 47 9.67 -11.16 -0.77
CA LEU A 47 8.48 -10.70 -1.46
C LEU A 47 8.82 -9.62 -2.50
N SER A 48 9.68 -8.65 -2.14
CA SER A 48 10.10 -7.60 -3.07
C SER A 48 10.85 -8.17 -4.27
N PHE A 49 11.71 -9.16 -4.09
CA PHE A 49 12.39 -9.85 -5.19
C PHE A 49 11.41 -10.64 -6.07
N TRP A 50 10.41 -11.26 -5.46
CA TRP A 50 9.37 -11.96 -6.22
C TRP A 50 8.55 -10.97 -7.06
N ILE A 51 8.13 -9.85 -6.49
CA ILE A 51 7.44 -8.77 -7.20
C ILE A 51 8.32 -8.27 -8.35
N ASP A 52 9.58 -7.90 -8.09
CA ASP A 52 10.48 -7.39 -9.13
C ASP A 52 10.66 -8.39 -10.28
N ASN A 53 10.76 -9.67 -9.95
CA ASN A 53 10.85 -10.73 -10.97
C ASN A 53 9.56 -10.85 -11.82
N LYS A 54 8.37 -10.65 -11.21
CA LYS A 54 7.09 -10.62 -11.93
C LYS A 54 6.96 -9.40 -12.85
N PHE A 55 7.64 -8.30 -12.53
CA PHE A 55 7.70 -7.09 -13.36
C PHE A 55 8.73 -7.16 -14.48
N ARG A 56 9.70 -8.05 -14.39
CA ARG A 56 10.79 -8.12 -15.36
C ARG A 56 10.24 -8.44 -16.76
N GLY A 57 10.59 -7.59 -17.72
CA GLY A 57 10.10 -7.71 -19.10
C GLY A 57 8.65 -7.32 -19.34
N LYS A 58 7.95 -6.73 -18.34
CA LYS A 58 6.57 -6.25 -18.50
C LYS A 58 6.53 -4.73 -18.55
N GLU A 59 5.94 -4.21 -19.63
CA GLU A 59 5.69 -2.77 -19.79
C GLU A 59 4.36 -2.32 -19.14
N LYS A 60 3.46 -3.28 -18.91
CA LYS A 60 2.12 -3.01 -18.35
C LYS A 60 2.18 -2.78 -16.84
N THR A 61 1.30 -1.90 -16.35
CA THR A 61 1.07 -1.71 -14.92
C THR A 61 0.59 -3.01 -14.28
N LEU A 62 1.21 -3.39 -13.17
CA LEU A 62 0.78 -4.52 -12.35
C LEU A 62 0.11 -4.01 -11.07
N PHE A 63 -0.96 -4.67 -10.68
CA PHE A 63 -1.69 -4.40 -9.45
C PHE A 63 -1.43 -5.52 -8.45
N PHE A 64 -1.09 -5.15 -7.22
CA PHE A 64 -0.95 -6.08 -6.11
C PHE A 64 -1.92 -5.68 -5.01
N GLY A 65 -2.84 -6.58 -4.67
CA GLY A 65 -3.70 -6.43 -3.50
C GLY A 65 -3.05 -7.06 -2.27
N PHE A 66 -3.07 -6.32 -1.16
CA PHE A 66 -2.66 -6.83 0.13
C PHE A 66 -3.85 -6.78 1.07
N SER A 67 -4.13 -7.88 1.75
CA SER A 67 -5.14 -7.99 2.80
C SER A 67 -4.47 -8.36 4.10
N GLY A 68 -4.89 -7.76 5.20
CA GLY A 68 -4.32 -8.01 6.52
C GLY A 68 -5.15 -7.39 7.63
N GLY A 69 -4.82 -7.71 8.88
CA GLY A 69 -5.48 -7.16 10.06
C GLY A 69 -5.37 -5.64 10.13
N ALA A 70 -6.45 -4.98 10.54
CA ALA A 70 -6.59 -3.52 10.53
C ALA A 70 -5.52 -2.75 11.32
N ARG A 71 -4.83 -3.41 12.26
CA ARG A 71 -3.78 -2.79 13.10
C ARG A 71 -2.40 -2.73 12.46
N ASP A 72 -2.08 -3.68 11.58
CA ASP A 72 -0.70 -3.81 11.07
C ASP A 72 -0.41 -2.89 9.89
N TRP A 73 -1.45 -2.35 9.26
CA TRP A 73 -1.35 -1.70 7.96
C TRP A 73 -1.42 -0.17 8.00
N LYS A 74 -2.01 0.42 9.05
CA LYS A 74 -2.31 1.87 9.07
C LYS A 74 -1.10 2.80 9.03
N ASN A 75 0.06 2.38 9.49
CA ASN A 75 1.21 3.26 9.68
C ASN A 75 2.28 3.19 8.59
N ASN A 76 2.18 2.27 7.62
CA ASN A 76 3.25 2.04 6.64
C ASN A 76 3.00 2.68 5.26
N ARG A 77 2.02 3.58 5.13
CA ARG A 77 1.48 3.95 3.82
C ARG A 77 2.29 4.94 2.99
N ARG A 78 3.19 5.72 3.53
CA ARG A 78 3.59 6.94 2.80
C ARG A 78 5.06 7.15 2.45
N SER A 79 6.00 6.54 3.12
CA SER A 79 7.37 7.02 2.95
C SER A 79 8.36 6.09 2.26
N ASP A 80 8.22 4.78 2.39
CA ASP A 80 9.37 3.92 2.14
C ASP A 80 9.39 3.13 0.84
N SER A 81 8.27 2.98 0.16
CA SER A 81 8.25 2.24 -1.12
C SER A 81 9.02 2.95 -2.25
N LYS A 82 9.23 4.27 -2.12
CA LYS A 82 9.87 5.06 -3.19
C LYS A 82 11.36 4.77 -3.37
N ASN A 83 12.04 4.36 -2.32
CA ASN A 83 13.52 4.26 -2.32
C ASN A 83 14.06 2.85 -2.57
N TYR A 84 13.25 1.81 -2.39
CA TYR A 84 13.71 0.41 -2.51
C TYR A 84 13.47 -0.19 -3.88
N PHE A 85 12.55 0.36 -4.67
CA PHE A 85 12.26 -0.10 -6.02
C PHE A 85 12.76 0.93 -7.04
N LYS A 86 13.48 0.47 -8.04
CA LYS A 86 13.88 1.28 -9.21
C LYS A 86 12.69 1.73 -10.06
N ARG A 87 11.46 1.38 -9.67
CA ARG A 87 10.21 1.63 -10.40
C ARG A 87 9.28 2.51 -9.58
N LYS A 88 8.45 3.30 -10.26
CA LYS A 88 7.40 4.06 -9.61
C LYS A 88 6.36 3.12 -9.00
N ILE A 89 6.13 3.25 -7.71
CA ILE A 89 5.13 2.49 -6.96
C ILE A 89 4.10 3.48 -6.43
N TYR A 90 2.84 3.16 -6.61
CA TYR A 90 1.72 3.87 -6.05
C TYR A 90 1.04 2.95 -5.03
N VAL A 91 0.82 3.48 -3.84
CA VAL A 91 0.13 2.77 -2.77
C VAL A 91 -1.18 3.49 -2.50
N SER A 92 -2.28 2.77 -2.60
CA SER A 92 -3.62 3.26 -2.29
C SER A 92 -4.30 2.31 -1.32
N SER A 93 -5.18 2.82 -0.51
CA SER A 93 -6.03 2.03 0.37
C SER A 93 -7.45 2.04 -0.15
N ILE A 94 -8.18 0.96 0.08
CA ILE A 94 -9.62 0.97 -0.16
C ILE A 94 -10.34 2.03 0.67
N ASP A 95 -9.78 2.38 1.83
CA ASP A 95 -10.30 3.45 2.69
C ASP A 95 -10.19 4.86 2.08
N ASP A 96 -9.41 5.03 1.01
CA ASP A 96 -9.31 6.31 0.29
C ASP A 96 -10.51 6.54 -0.65
N PHE A 97 -11.36 5.52 -0.85
CA PHE A 97 -12.48 5.52 -1.79
C PHE A 97 -13.85 5.44 -1.11
N TYR A 98 -14.02 6.05 0.04
CA TYR A 98 -15.36 6.20 0.61
C TYR A 98 -16.15 7.26 -0.13
N LYS A 99 -17.48 7.05 -0.21
CA LYS A 99 -18.44 8.07 -0.61
C LYS A 99 -18.28 9.31 0.27
N THR A 100 -18.66 10.49 -0.27
CA THR A 100 -18.61 11.74 0.50
C THR A 100 -19.49 11.67 1.74
N LEU A 101 -19.27 12.56 2.71
CA LEU A 101 -20.13 12.62 3.89
C LEU A 101 -21.57 12.96 3.50
N LYS A 102 -21.74 13.82 2.47
CA LYS A 102 -23.05 14.19 1.93
C LYS A 102 -23.79 12.96 1.41
N ASP A 103 -23.17 12.19 0.50
CA ASP A 103 -23.78 10.98 -0.05
C ASP A 103 -24.11 9.96 1.03
N ARG A 104 -23.24 9.80 2.03
CA ARG A 104 -23.49 8.88 3.14
C ARG A 104 -24.63 9.35 4.05
N ASN A 105 -24.80 10.66 4.26
CA ASN A 105 -25.93 11.21 5.00
C ASN A 105 -27.26 10.97 4.25
N GLU A 106 -27.27 11.20 2.93
CA GLU A 106 -28.43 10.92 2.08
C GLU A 106 -28.80 9.44 2.12
N MET A 107 -27.83 8.55 1.94
CA MET A 107 -28.04 7.09 2.07
C MET A 107 -28.51 6.69 3.48
N SER A 108 -28.01 7.37 4.51
CA SER A 108 -28.40 7.11 5.89
C SER A 108 -29.86 7.43 6.14
N SER A 109 -30.35 8.51 5.56
CA SER A 109 -31.76 8.92 5.69
C SER A 109 -32.69 8.07 4.83
N ALA A 110 -32.22 7.65 3.64
CA ALA A 110 -33.07 6.94 2.68
C ALA A 110 -33.11 5.42 2.89
N ILE A 111 -32.02 4.81 3.39
CA ILE A 111 -31.85 3.35 3.40
C ILE A 111 -31.66 2.82 4.83
N ASN A 112 -30.56 3.23 5.48
CA ASN A 112 -30.21 2.73 6.82
C ASN A 112 -29.28 3.68 7.57
N PRO A 113 -29.57 4.05 8.83
CA PRO A 113 -28.77 4.97 9.63
C PRO A 113 -27.28 4.61 9.77
N LEU A 114 -26.94 3.33 9.69
CA LEU A 114 -25.55 2.86 9.76
C LEU A 114 -24.69 3.33 8.58
N LEU A 115 -25.29 3.65 7.42
CA LEU A 115 -24.57 4.09 6.22
C LEU A 115 -23.93 5.49 6.38
N LYS A 116 -24.26 6.22 7.43
CA LYS A 116 -23.57 7.46 7.82
C LYS A 116 -22.11 7.19 8.17
N THR A 117 -21.83 6.05 8.80
CA THR A 117 -20.48 5.70 9.25
C THR A 117 -19.66 5.06 8.11
N ARG A 118 -18.33 5.27 8.14
CA ARG A 118 -17.42 4.52 7.27
C ARG A 118 -17.36 3.05 7.72
N ARG A 119 -16.85 2.16 6.88
CA ARG A 119 -16.64 0.71 7.10
C ARG A 119 -17.90 -0.15 7.03
N VAL A 120 -19.06 0.43 6.84
CA VAL A 120 -20.26 -0.34 6.54
C VAL A 120 -20.25 -0.72 5.06
N PRO A 121 -20.64 -1.95 4.68
CA PRO A 121 -20.80 -2.33 3.28
C PRO A 121 -21.68 -1.34 2.52
N GLY A 122 -21.29 -1.00 1.30
CA GLY A 122 -22.02 -0.01 0.47
C GLY A 122 -21.55 1.44 0.62
N THR A 123 -20.70 1.76 1.61
CA THR A 123 -20.19 3.12 1.82
C THR A 123 -18.96 3.49 1.00
N HIS A 124 -18.40 2.54 0.23
CA HIS A 124 -17.34 2.81 -0.74
C HIS A 124 -17.94 3.29 -2.08
N ASP A 125 -17.23 4.19 -2.73
CA ASP A 125 -17.55 4.64 -4.07
C ASP A 125 -16.92 3.73 -5.13
N VAL A 126 -17.69 2.74 -5.56
CA VAL A 126 -17.25 1.75 -6.56
C VAL A 126 -16.96 2.40 -7.91
N ASN A 127 -17.68 3.48 -8.27
CA ASN A 127 -17.45 4.20 -9.52
C ASN A 127 -16.11 4.95 -9.48
N LEU A 128 -15.77 5.57 -8.35
CA LEU A 128 -14.48 6.21 -8.14
C LEU A 128 -13.35 5.18 -8.21
N ILE A 129 -13.52 4.02 -7.57
CA ILE A 129 -12.56 2.90 -7.64
C ILE A 129 -12.34 2.48 -9.10
N LYS A 130 -13.42 2.26 -9.85
CA LYS A 130 -13.35 1.88 -11.26
C LYS A 130 -12.62 2.93 -12.10
N LYS A 131 -13.00 4.19 -11.98
CA LYS A 131 -12.34 5.32 -12.67
C LYS A 131 -10.85 5.38 -12.35
N PHE A 132 -10.47 5.19 -11.10
CA PHE A 132 -9.08 5.15 -10.65
C PHE A 132 -8.28 4.03 -11.34
N PHE A 133 -8.80 2.81 -11.36
CA PHE A 133 -8.11 1.69 -12.02
C PHE A 133 -8.03 1.87 -13.53
N ASP A 134 -9.08 2.37 -14.17
CA ASP A 134 -9.11 2.63 -15.61
C ASP A 134 -8.12 3.74 -15.99
N PHE A 135 -8.01 4.78 -15.16
CA PHE A 135 -7.04 5.84 -15.34
C PHE A 135 -5.59 5.32 -15.24
N ILE A 136 -5.29 4.50 -14.23
CA ILE A 136 -3.96 3.91 -14.06
C ILE A 136 -3.60 2.97 -15.21
N LYS A 137 -4.56 2.21 -15.74
CA LYS A 137 -4.34 1.32 -16.88
C LYS A 137 -4.04 2.09 -18.17
N LYS A 138 -4.74 3.22 -18.40
CA LYS A 138 -4.62 4.02 -19.64
C LYS A 138 -3.38 4.89 -19.70
N LYS A 139 -2.91 5.40 -18.57
CA LYS A 139 -1.74 6.31 -18.53
C LYS A 139 -0.48 5.55 -18.14
N ASN A 140 0.54 5.63 -19.01
CA ASN A 140 1.92 5.39 -18.59
C ASN A 140 2.22 6.34 -17.41
N LEU A 141 2.44 5.76 -16.22
CA LEU A 141 2.49 6.42 -14.92
C LEU A 141 3.62 7.47 -14.73
N LYS A 142 4.16 8.04 -15.81
CA LYS A 142 5.29 8.98 -15.73
C LYS A 142 4.93 10.29 -15.01
N ASN A 143 3.67 10.74 -15.03
CA ASN A 143 3.24 12.07 -14.55
C ASN A 143 1.99 12.06 -13.67
N LEU A 144 1.78 11.03 -12.85
CA LEU A 144 0.61 10.94 -11.99
C LEU A 144 0.81 11.71 -10.69
N ASN A 145 0.04 12.79 -10.51
CA ASN A 145 -0.13 13.39 -9.21
C ASN A 145 -1.42 12.81 -8.59
N TYR A 146 -1.26 11.84 -7.67
CA TYR A 146 -2.33 11.10 -7.02
C TYR A 146 -3.30 11.99 -6.25
N GLN A 147 -2.80 13.10 -5.69
CA GLN A 147 -3.62 14.05 -4.90
C GLN A 147 -4.70 14.70 -5.76
N ASN A 148 -4.46 14.92 -7.05
CA ASN A 148 -5.43 15.54 -7.95
C ASN A 148 -6.55 14.60 -8.40
N LEU A 149 -6.43 13.29 -8.14
CA LEU A 149 -7.44 12.29 -8.51
C LEU A 149 -8.47 12.04 -7.41
N ILE A 150 -8.11 12.27 -6.16
CA ILE A 150 -8.98 12.02 -4.99
C ILE A 150 -9.73 13.29 -4.59
N ASN A 151 -9.22 14.46 -4.98
CA ASN A 151 -9.79 15.77 -4.62
C ASN A 151 -10.75 16.32 -5.70
N GLN A 152 -11.09 15.53 -6.74
CA GLN A 152 -12.18 15.83 -7.69
C GLN A 152 -13.47 15.13 -7.22
#